data_8df0ec417fc5c6d0b124fb01b4c499bf
#
_entry.id   8df0ec417fc5c6d0b124fb01b4c499bf
#
_cell.length_a   1.000
_cell.length_b   1.000
_cell.length_c   1.000
_cell.angle_alpha   90.00
_cell.angle_beta   90.00
_cell.angle_gamma   90.00
#
_symmetry.space_group_name_H-M   'P 1'
#
loop_
_entity.id
_entity.type
_entity.pdbx_description
1 polymer ?
#
loop_
_entity_poly.entity_id
_entity_poly.type
_entity_poly.pdbx_seq_one_letter_code
_entity_poly.pdbx_strand_id
1 'polypeptide(L)'
;MKSLSALVILMFLAVGTLAQTPADPQTQLQKKPLPPQYKPPTAEPLPETSLLPEPPPAPALPADWLEKLNEKHEVLIGDRLRIHVFRLRPGDDLMGGIRAYVKANHIQASVLLSAVGSLTQASIRYANQQEAHILKGHFEIVSINGTVENGGEHIHLSIATGQGNVVGGHLMTGCRIYTTGEITLGEIVGARFTREADTEGSGWEELKVYPAKP
;
A
#
# COMPACT_ATOMS: atom_id res chain seq x y z
N MET A 1 25.59 -83.78 22.79
CA MET A 1 26.31 -82.60 23.34
C MET A 1 25.69 -81.39 22.79
N LYS A 2 24.91 -80.67 23.57
CA LYS A 2 24.06 -79.52 23.09
C LYS A 2 24.66 -78.22 23.64
N SER A 3 25.09 -77.37 22.75
CA SER A 3 25.58 -75.99 23.02
C SER A 3 24.42 -75.07 23.17
N LEU A 4 24.32 -74.37 24.30
CA LEU A 4 23.34 -73.31 24.55
C LEU A 4 23.97 -71.97 24.17
N SER A 5 23.44 -71.30 23.15
CA SER A 5 23.81 -69.90 22.80
C SER A 5 22.88 -68.92 23.53
N ALA A 6 23.45 -68.12 24.39
CA ALA A 6 22.74 -67.09 25.11
C ALA A 6 22.55 -65.84 24.18
N LEU A 7 21.32 -65.47 24.00
CA LEU A 7 20.93 -64.26 23.27
C LEU A 7 20.92 -63.07 24.25
N VAL A 8 21.84 -62.14 24.09
CA VAL A 8 21.85 -60.89 24.84
C VAL A 8 21.00 -59.86 24.05
N ILE A 9 19.85 -59.50 24.62
CA ILE A 9 18.99 -58.41 24.09
C ILE A 9 19.50 -57.10 24.67
N LEU A 10 20.09 -56.25 23.82
CA LEU A 10 20.49 -54.89 24.14
C LEU A 10 19.29 -53.97 23.92
N MET A 11 18.65 -53.48 24.98
CA MET A 11 17.64 -52.44 24.92
C MET A 11 18.32 -51.09 24.72
N PHE A 12 18.20 -50.50 23.54
CA PHE A 12 18.51 -49.09 23.32
C PHE A 12 17.32 -48.23 23.79
N LEU A 13 17.52 -47.52 24.89
CA LEU A 13 16.66 -46.42 25.30
C LEU A 13 16.94 -45.22 24.36
N ALA A 14 16.06 -44.99 23.40
CA ALA A 14 16.06 -43.76 22.62
C ALA A 14 15.53 -42.61 23.48
N VAL A 15 16.44 -41.79 24.00
CA VAL A 15 16.07 -40.49 24.58
C VAL A 15 15.73 -39.56 23.43
N GLY A 16 14.44 -39.40 23.17
CA GLY A 16 13.95 -38.43 22.21
C GLY A 16 14.19 -37.03 22.74
N THR A 17 15.20 -36.35 22.19
CA THR A 17 15.32 -34.90 22.31
C THR A 17 14.18 -34.27 21.55
N LEU A 18 13.19 -33.72 22.28
CA LEU A 18 12.19 -32.79 21.71
C LEU A 18 12.93 -31.59 21.13
N ALA A 19 13.03 -31.54 19.83
CA ALA A 19 13.47 -30.35 19.13
C ALA A 19 12.49 -29.23 19.46
N GLN A 20 12.94 -28.24 20.22
CA GLN A 20 12.20 -27.01 20.45
C GLN A 20 12.10 -26.31 19.10
N THR A 21 10.87 -26.12 18.56
CA THR A 21 10.58 -25.26 17.47
C THR A 21 11.10 -23.85 17.82
N PRO A 22 11.87 -23.19 16.93
CA PRO A 22 12.30 -21.82 17.20
C PRO A 22 11.07 -20.94 17.36
N ALA A 23 11.02 -20.18 18.45
CA ALA A 23 9.93 -19.25 18.73
C ALA A 23 9.84 -18.24 17.59
N ASP A 24 8.61 -18.01 17.11
CA ASP A 24 8.28 -17.03 16.08
C ASP A 24 8.89 -15.67 16.47
N PRO A 25 9.69 -15.04 15.59
CA PRO A 25 10.30 -13.73 15.85
C PRO A 25 9.27 -12.64 16.19
N GLN A 26 8.04 -12.76 15.73
CA GLN A 26 6.96 -11.82 16.06
C GLN A 26 6.51 -11.95 17.54
N THR A 27 6.55 -13.13 18.11
CA THR A 27 6.21 -13.37 19.52
C THR A 27 7.25 -12.75 20.47
N GLN A 28 8.48 -12.55 20.03
CA GLN A 28 9.51 -11.90 20.85
C GLN A 28 9.43 -10.38 20.81
N LEU A 29 8.92 -9.78 19.70
CA LEU A 29 8.72 -8.33 19.59
C LEU A 29 7.59 -7.83 20.51
N GLN A 30 6.59 -8.66 20.80
CA GLN A 30 5.47 -8.31 21.68
C GLN A 30 5.82 -8.33 23.19
N LYS A 31 6.96 -8.89 23.58
CA LYS A 31 7.37 -9.03 24.98
C LYS A 31 8.34 -7.96 25.48
N LYS A 32 8.71 -7.00 24.63
CA LYS A 32 9.55 -5.89 25.10
C LYS A 32 8.65 -4.89 25.84
N PRO A 33 8.79 -4.71 27.17
CA PRO A 33 7.99 -3.73 27.88
C PRO A 33 8.25 -2.35 27.26
N LEU A 34 7.17 -1.62 27.02
CA LEU A 34 7.26 -0.21 26.63
C LEU A 34 8.11 0.54 27.65
N PRO A 35 8.99 1.46 27.22
CA PRO A 35 9.78 2.24 28.15
C PRO A 35 8.87 2.93 29.17
N PRO A 36 9.27 3.03 30.46
CA PRO A 36 8.41 3.46 31.58
C PRO A 36 7.84 4.89 31.48
N GLN A 37 8.09 5.60 30.41
CA GLN A 37 7.74 7.02 30.23
C GLN A 37 6.73 7.31 29.11
N TYR A 38 6.17 6.28 28.45
CA TYR A 38 5.10 6.54 27.49
C TYR A 38 3.80 6.87 28.21
N LYS A 39 3.57 8.16 28.41
CA LYS A 39 2.24 8.69 28.68
C LYS A 39 1.61 8.99 27.33
N PRO A 40 0.51 8.32 26.93
CA PRO A 40 -0.18 8.72 25.72
C PRO A 40 -0.54 10.21 25.87
N PRO A 41 -0.31 11.02 24.83
CA PRO A 41 -0.76 12.40 24.88
C PRO A 41 -2.25 12.38 25.19
N THR A 42 -2.68 13.19 26.16
CA THR A 42 -4.08 13.53 26.32
C THR A 42 -4.51 14.05 24.96
N ALA A 43 -5.46 13.35 24.31
CA ALA A 43 -6.01 13.81 23.05
C ALA A 43 -6.55 15.22 23.33
N GLU A 44 -5.89 16.23 22.77
CA GLU A 44 -6.52 17.55 22.71
C GLU A 44 -7.83 17.34 21.96
N PRO A 45 -8.96 17.83 22.48
CA PRO A 45 -10.20 17.78 21.72
C PRO A 45 -9.90 18.39 20.35
N LEU A 46 -10.27 17.67 19.30
CA LEU A 46 -10.21 18.23 17.95
C LEU A 46 -10.86 19.62 18.04
N PRO A 47 -10.26 20.67 17.46
CA PRO A 47 -10.89 21.97 17.44
C PRO A 47 -12.31 21.74 16.94
N GLU A 48 -13.31 22.27 17.67
CA GLU A 48 -14.69 22.22 17.20
C GLU A 48 -14.67 22.70 15.75
N THR A 49 -14.87 21.75 14.87
CA THR A 49 -15.00 22.07 13.44
C THR A 49 -16.20 22.97 13.41
N SER A 50 -15.99 24.28 13.26
CA SER A 50 -17.07 25.18 12.95
C SER A 50 -17.74 24.53 11.74
N LEU A 51 -18.95 24.01 11.95
CA LEU A 51 -19.71 23.35 10.91
C LEU A 51 -19.71 24.33 9.75
N LEU A 52 -18.93 24.02 8.70
CA LEU A 52 -19.07 24.75 7.46
C LEU A 52 -20.55 24.68 7.12
N PRO A 53 -21.19 25.78 6.68
CA PRO A 53 -22.58 25.73 6.26
C PRO A 53 -22.74 24.55 5.32
N GLU A 54 -23.77 23.75 5.51
CA GLU A 54 -24.04 22.61 4.66
C GLU A 54 -23.94 23.06 3.21
N PRO A 55 -23.19 22.36 2.36
CA PRO A 55 -23.13 22.71 0.96
C PRO A 55 -24.55 22.66 0.40
N PRO A 56 -24.91 23.55 -0.52
CA PRO A 56 -26.21 23.50 -1.17
C PRO A 56 -26.44 22.11 -1.72
N PRO A 57 -27.68 21.60 -1.70
CA PRO A 57 -27.98 20.27 -2.24
C PRO A 57 -27.41 20.17 -3.66
N ALA A 58 -26.70 19.10 -3.93
CA ALA A 58 -26.15 18.87 -5.27
C ALA A 58 -27.29 18.92 -6.30
N PRO A 59 -27.13 19.58 -7.44
CA PRO A 59 -28.13 19.59 -8.47
C PRO A 59 -28.46 18.15 -8.87
N ALA A 60 -29.74 17.86 -9.08
CA ALA A 60 -30.19 16.55 -9.55
C ALA A 60 -29.47 16.23 -10.87
N LEU A 61 -28.87 15.06 -10.96
CA LEU A 61 -28.24 14.61 -12.19
C LEU A 61 -29.31 14.48 -13.29
N PRO A 62 -29.05 14.92 -14.53
CA PRO A 62 -29.97 14.70 -15.65
C PRO A 62 -30.28 13.21 -15.83
N ALA A 63 -31.50 12.84 -16.29
CA ALA A 63 -31.88 11.45 -16.47
C ALA A 63 -30.94 10.68 -17.43
N ASP A 64 -30.33 11.39 -18.35
CA ASP A 64 -29.38 10.88 -19.35
C ASP A 64 -27.89 11.04 -18.94
N TRP A 65 -27.63 11.38 -17.67
CA TRP A 65 -26.27 11.68 -17.22
C TRP A 65 -25.29 10.52 -17.45
N LEU A 66 -25.74 9.28 -17.29
CA LEU A 66 -24.89 8.09 -17.45
C LEU A 66 -24.54 7.87 -18.93
N GLU A 67 -25.51 8.10 -19.84
CA GLU A 67 -25.27 8.04 -21.28
C GLU A 67 -24.27 9.12 -21.71
N LYS A 68 -24.48 10.35 -21.27
CA LYS A 68 -23.56 11.47 -21.52
C LYS A 68 -22.19 11.29 -20.88
N LEU A 69 -22.13 10.62 -19.73
CA LEU A 69 -20.86 10.26 -19.10
C LEU A 69 -20.08 9.28 -19.99
N ASN A 70 -20.75 8.25 -20.52
CA ASN A 70 -20.13 7.27 -21.39
C ASN A 70 -19.69 7.85 -22.75
N GLU A 71 -20.37 8.88 -23.23
CA GLU A 71 -19.98 9.59 -24.47
C GLU A 71 -18.77 10.50 -24.30
N LYS A 72 -18.61 11.11 -23.12
CA LYS A 72 -17.57 12.12 -22.84
C LYS A 72 -16.39 11.61 -22.05
N HIS A 73 -16.55 10.50 -21.34
CA HIS A 73 -15.54 9.94 -20.48
C HIS A 73 -15.16 8.55 -20.95
N GLU A 74 -13.90 8.24 -20.77
CA GLU A 74 -13.38 6.94 -21.13
C GLU A 74 -13.77 5.92 -20.07
N VAL A 75 -14.69 5.02 -20.43
CA VAL A 75 -15.13 3.93 -19.58
C VAL A 75 -14.59 2.62 -20.13
N LEU A 76 -13.84 1.90 -19.33
CA LEU A 76 -13.44 0.54 -19.60
C LEU A 76 -14.09 -0.38 -18.55
N ILE A 77 -14.85 -1.37 -19.02
CA ILE A 77 -15.31 -2.45 -18.16
C ILE A 77 -14.28 -3.57 -18.22
N GLY A 78 -13.49 -3.71 -17.17
CA GLY A 78 -12.56 -4.82 -17.00
C GLY A 78 -13.28 -6.01 -16.34
N ASP A 79 -13.11 -7.20 -16.88
CA ASP A 79 -13.71 -8.44 -16.37
C ASP A 79 -12.71 -9.31 -15.59
N ARG A 80 -11.41 -9.01 -15.65
CA ARG A 80 -10.35 -9.77 -15.00
C ARG A 80 -9.34 -8.88 -14.28
N LEU A 81 -9.10 -9.23 -13.03
CA LEU A 81 -8.08 -8.62 -12.20
C LEU A 81 -7.02 -9.67 -11.85
N ARG A 82 -5.75 -9.38 -12.14
CA ARG A 82 -4.62 -10.19 -11.67
C ARG A 82 -4.01 -9.50 -10.48
N ILE A 83 -3.92 -10.22 -9.35
CA ILE A 83 -3.39 -9.68 -8.12
C ILE A 83 -1.89 -9.95 -8.05
N HIS A 84 -1.13 -8.88 -7.78
CA HIS A 84 0.29 -8.90 -7.51
C HIS A 84 0.52 -8.49 -6.06
N VAL A 85 1.35 -9.28 -5.35
CA VAL A 85 1.76 -8.95 -3.99
C VAL A 85 3.28 -8.94 -3.95
N PHE A 86 3.88 -7.87 -3.47
CA PHE A 86 5.33 -7.76 -3.35
C PHE A 86 5.74 -6.92 -2.16
N ARG A 87 6.97 -7.09 -1.73
CA ARG A 87 7.52 -6.42 -0.57
C ARG A 87 8.67 -5.51 -0.95
N LEU A 88 8.62 -4.28 -0.44
CA LEU A 88 9.74 -3.34 -0.41
C LEU A 88 10.51 -3.47 0.91
N ARG A 89 11.82 -3.25 0.86
CA ARG A 89 12.73 -3.42 1.99
C ARG A 89 13.13 -2.10 2.63
N PRO A 90 13.70 -2.10 3.83
CA PRO A 90 14.22 -0.88 4.46
C PRO A 90 15.13 -0.08 3.52
N GLY A 91 14.85 1.21 3.42
CA GLY A 91 15.58 2.15 2.56
C GLY A 91 15.08 2.27 1.12
N ASP A 92 14.26 1.33 0.64
CA ASP A 92 13.64 1.45 -0.67
C ASP A 92 12.76 2.70 -0.74
N ASP A 93 12.65 3.29 -1.93
CA ASP A 93 11.67 4.34 -2.21
C ASP A 93 10.33 3.72 -2.57
N LEU A 94 9.26 4.11 -1.89
CA LEU A 94 7.93 3.53 -2.08
C LEU A 94 7.43 3.68 -3.52
N MET A 95 7.45 4.90 -4.07
CA MET A 95 7.03 5.16 -5.44
C MET A 95 7.98 4.50 -6.44
N GLY A 96 9.28 4.64 -6.23
CA GLY A 96 10.31 4.03 -7.08
C GLY A 96 10.18 2.52 -7.16
N GLY A 97 9.91 1.87 -6.04
CA GLY A 97 9.69 0.42 -5.97
C GLY A 97 8.44 -0.04 -6.72
N ILE A 98 7.33 0.69 -6.57
CA ILE A 98 6.08 0.42 -7.31
C ILE A 98 6.32 0.57 -8.82
N ARG A 99 6.94 1.68 -9.27
CA ARG A 99 7.28 1.91 -10.68
C ARG A 99 8.18 0.79 -11.24
N ALA A 100 9.22 0.42 -10.49
CA ALA A 100 10.15 -0.63 -10.91
C ALA A 100 9.43 -1.97 -11.09
N TYR A 101 8.52 -2.33 -10.16
CA TYR A 101 7.73 -3.56 -10.26
C TYR A 101 6.81 -3.56 -11.48
N VAL A 102 6.04 -2.48 -11.69
CA VAL A 102 5.12 -2.32 -12.83
C VAL A 102 5.88 -2.41 -14.15
N LYS A 103 7.03 -1.74 -14.25
CA LYS A 103 7.89 -1.78 -15.44
C LYS A 103 8.46 -3.18 -15.71
N ALA A 104 8.99 -3.85 -14.67
CA ALA A 104 9.60 -5.17 -14.80
C ALA A 104 8.60 -6.26 -15.21
N ASN A 105 7.32 -6.10 -14.82
CA ASN A 105 6.26 -7.04 -15.15
C ASN A 105 5.42 -6.60 -16.36
N HIS A 106 5.82 -5.54 -17.07
CA HIS A 106 5.14 -5.02 -18.26
C HIS A 106 3.65 -4.70 -18.04
N ILE A 107 3.27 -4.29 -16.83
CA ILE A 107 1.89 -3.99 -16.46
C ILE A 107 1.46 -2.69 -17.14
N GLN A 108 0.40 -2.75 -17.94
CA GLN A 108 -0.09 -1.63 -18.75
C GLN A 108 -1.19 -0.84 -18.07
N ALA A 109 -1.93 -1.45 -17.16
CA ALA A 109 -3.01 -0.81 -16.40
C ALA A 109 -3.13 -1.48 -15.03
N SER A 110 -3.04 -0.71 -13.97
CA SER A 110 -3.21 -1.24 -12.61
C SER A 110 -3.76 -0.21 -11.63
N VAL A 111 -4.29 -0.72 -10.54
CA VAL A 111 -4.74 0.04 -9.38
C VAL A 111 -4.02 -0.46 -8.13
N LEU A 112 -3.68 0.46 -7.24
CA LEU A 112 -3.19 0.11 -5.91
C LEU A 112 -4.39 -0.27 -5.03
N LEU A 113 -4.40 -1.49 -4.54
CA LEU A 113 -5.46 -2.02 -3.68
C LEU A 113 -5.14 -1.79 -2.20
N SER A 114 -3.87 -1.94 -1.82
CA SER A 114 -3.43 -1.80 -0.45
C SER A 114 -1.91 -1.61 -0.36
N ALA A 115 -1.46 -0.92 0.68
CA ALA A 115 -0.11 -1.03 1.19
C ALA A 115 -0.12 -1.00 2.72
N VAL A 116 0.70 -1.85 3.34
CA VAL A 116 0.93 -1.90 4.77
C VAL A 116 2.42 -1.81 5.02
N GLY A 117 2.81 -1.07 6.04
CA GLY A 117 4.21 -0.91 6.40
C GLY A 117 4.50 0.47 6.97
N SER A 118 5.79 0.79 7.04
CA SER A 118 6.24 1.99 7.73
C SER A 118 7.32 2.74 6.95
N LEU A 119 7.42 4.04 7.20
CA LEU A 119 8.35 4.95 6.56
C LEU A 119 9.24 5.65 7.58
N THR A 120 10.50 5.95 7.20
CA THR A 120 11.39 6.89 7.92
C THR A 120 11.32 8.30 7.35
N GLN A 121 10.83 8.43 6.15
CA GLN A 121 10.63 9.71 5.47
C GLN A 121 9.42 9.60 4.56
N ALA A 122 8.58 10.60 4.57
CA ALA A 122 7.49 10.77 3.61
C ALA A 122 7.67 12.04 2.80
N SER A 123 7.36 11.98 1.51
CA SER A 123 7.35 13.09 0.58
C SER A 123 5.95 13.18 0.00
N ILE A 124 5.20 14.19 0.40
CA ILE A 124 3.78 14.33 0.11
C ILE A 124 3.50 15.74 -0.40
N ARG A 125 2.84 15.86 -1.53
CA ARG A 125 2.35 17.14 -2.05
C ARG A 125 0.91 17.34 -1.60
N TYR A 126 0.67 18.40 -0.82
CA TYR A 126 -0.67 18.73 -0.33
C TYR A 126 -1.54 19.36 -1.43
N ALA A 127 -2.84 19.42 -1.17
CA ALA A 127 -3.80 19.99 -2.10
C ALA A 127 -3.43 21.44 -2.45
N ASN A 128 -3.53 21.77 -3.75
CA ASN A 128 -3.21 23.08 -4.30
C ASN A 128 -1.78 23.61 -4.02
N GLN A 129 -0.84 22.70 -3.76
CA GLN A 129 0.58 23.01 -3.59
C GLN A 129 1.36 22.51 -4.79
N GLN A 130 2.42 23.22 -5.17
CA GLN A 130 3.33 22.77 -6.23
C GLN A 130 4.46 21.90 -5.68
N GLU A 131 4.92 22.20 -4.48
CA GLU A 131 6.08 21.56 -3.86
C GLU A 131 5.66 20.40 -2.94
N ALA A 132 6.55 19.41 -2.85
CA ALA A 132 6.42 18.31 -1.90
C ALA A 132 6.86 18.75 -0.51
N HIS A 133 6.13 18.33 0.51
CA HIS A 133 6.52 18.44 1.91
C HIS A 133 7.26 17.18 2.35
N ILE A 134 8.49 17.36 2.84
CA ILE A 134 9.31 16.27 3.34
C ILE A 134 9.13 16.15 4.86
N LEU A 135 8.52 15.05 5.27
CA LEU A 135 8.32 14.69 6.67
C LEU A 135 9.37 13.64 7.06
N LYS A 136 10.13 13.89 8.13
CA LYS A 136 11.11 12.94 8.68
C LYS A 136 10.63 12.41 10.02
N GLY A 137 10.76 11.11 10.24
CA GLY A 137 10.30 10.43 11.45
C GLY A 137 9.88 9.00 11.13
N HIS A 138 9.15 8.39 12.05
CA HIS A 138 8.55 7.07 11.83
C HIS A 138 7.06 7.23 11.61
N PHE A 139 6.58 6.66 10.53
CA PHE A 139 5.19 6.78 10.10
C PHE A 139 4.65 5.40 9.71
N GLU A 140 3.41 5.11 10.07
CA GLU A 140 2.69 3.96 9.53
C GLU A 140 1.97 4.34 8.23
N ILE A 141 1.99 3.46 7.24
CA ILE A 141 1.16 3.61 6.04
C ILE A 141 -0.28 3.23 6.42
N VAL A 142 -1.19 4.21 6.39
CA VAL A 142 -2.61 4.01 6.73
C VAL A 142 -3.43 3.66 5.50
N SER A 143 -3.19 4.34 4.39
CA SER A 143 -3.82 4.01 3.12
C SER A 143 -2.95 4.44 1.94
N ILE A 144 -3.10 3.71 0.85
CA ILE A 144 -2.58 4.05 -0.47
C ILE A 144 -3.65 3.70 -1.50
N ASN A 145 -3.83 4.55 -2.49
CA ASN A 145 -4.70 4.28 -3.62
C ASN A 145 -4.25 5.09 -4.83
N GLY A 146 -4.66 4.65 -6.00
CA GLY A 146 -4.28 5.31 -7.24
C GLY A 146 -4.17 4.34 -8.40
N THR A 147 -3.82 4.88 -9.55
CA THR A 147 -3.58 4.15 -10.78
C THR A 147 -2.10 4.19 -11.15
N VAL A 148 -1.60 3.09 -11.69
CA VAL A 148 -0.19 2.96 -12.08
C VAL A 148 -0.12 2.21 -13.40
N GLU A 149 0.66 2.73 -14.32
CA GLU A 149 0.95 2.13 -15.62
C GLU A 149 2.45 2.25 -15.95
N ASN A 150 2.86 1.57 -17.01
CA ASN A 150 4.25 1.66 -17.46
C ASN A 150 4.52 3.03 -18.12
N GLY A 151 4.86 4.01 -17.32
CA GLY A 151 5.18 5.37 -17.79
C GLY A 151 4.48 6.47 -17.01
N GLY A 152 3.54 6.13 -16.11
CA GLY A 152 2.85 7.12 -15.29
C GLY A 152 2.19 6.54 -14.05
N GLU A 153 1.81 7.41 -13.17
CA GLU A 153 1.04 7.07 -11.97
C GLU A 153 0.32 8.29 -11.42
N HIS A 154 -0.75 8.03 -10.69
CA HIS A 154 -1.41 9.01 -9.84
C HIS A 154 -1.78 8.32 -8.53
N ILE A 155 -1.04 8.61 -7.48
CA ILE A 155 -1.11 7.90 -6.21
C ILE A 155 -1.31 8.89 -5.07
N HIS A 156 -2.28 8.61 -4.22
CA HIS A 156 -2.44 9.28 -2.94
C HIS A 156 -2.02 8.36 -1.79
N LEU A 157 -1.45 8.96 -0.76
CA LEU A 157 -0.93 8.28 0.43
C LEU A 157 -1.44 8.98 1.68
N SER A 158 -1.87 8.21 2.68
CA SER A 158 -2.06 8.68 4.05
C SER A 158 -1.13 7.92 4.99
N ILE A 159 -0.50 8.66 5.90
CA ILE A 159 0.41 8.12 6.90
C ILE A 159 0.01 8.60 8.29
N ALA A 160 0.29 7.79 9.31
CA ALA A 160 0.10 8.17 10.72
C ALA A 160 1.44 8.38 11.42
N THR A 161 1.53 9.44 12.22
CA THR A 161 2.67 9.69 13.12
C THR A 161 2.66 8.72 14.30
N GLY A 162 3.74 8.71 15.11
CA GLY A 162 3.79 7.94 16.36
C GLY A 162 2.76 8.37 17.42
N GLN A 163 2.07 9.50 17.23
CA GLN A 163 0.95 9.97 18.06
C GLN A 163 -0.41 9.62 17.45
N GLY A 164 -0.46 8.99 16.29
CA GLY A 164 -1.69 8.64 15.59
C GLY A 164 -2.29 9.76 14.73
N ASN A 165 -1.63 10.92 14.64
CA ASN A 165 -2.08 11.99 13.75
C ASN A 165 -1.86 11.57 12.30
N VAL A 166 -2.90 11.72 11.48
CA VAL A 166 -2.87 11.34 10.07
C VAL A 166 -2.62 12.56 9.20
N VAL A 167 -1.73 12.41 8.23
CA VAL A 167 -1.48 13.36 7.17
C VAL A 167 -1.43 12.63 5.83
N GLY A 168 -1.93 13.26 4.78
CA GLY A 168 -1.97 12.64 3.46
C GLY A 168 -2.03 13.62 2.33
N GLY A 169 -1.88 13.10 1.12
CA GLY A 169 -1.91 13.85 -0.12
C GLY A 169 -1.31 13.05 -1.28
N HIS A 170 -0.85 13.74 -2.29
CA HIS A 170 -0.25 13.13 -3.47
C HIS A 170 1.14 12.57 -3.13
N LEU A 171 1.34 11.28 -3.39
CA LEU A 171 2.62 10.60 -3.17
C LEU A 171 3.68 11.15 -4.13
N MET A 172 4.82 11.55 -3.59
CA MET A 172 5.99 11.98 -4.34
C MET A 172 7.17 11.04 -4.10
N THR A 173 8.14 11.06 -5.01
CA THR A 173 9.42 10.37 -4.80
C THR A 173 10.11 10.87 -3.53
N GLY A 174 10.72 9.97 -2.77
CA GLY A 174 11.39 10.30 -1.51
C GLY A 174 10.71 9.72 -0.27
N CYS A 175 9.68 8.88 -0.43
CA CYS A 175 9.11 8.09 0.67
C CYS A 175 9.98 6.87 0.94
N ARG A 176 10.70 6.85 2.08
CA ARG A 176 11.66 5.79 2.42
C ARG A 176 11.06 4.77 3.37
N ILE A 177 11.08 3.50 2.96
CA ILE A 177 10.61 2.37 3.78
C ILE A 177 11.47 2.25 5.05
N TYR A 178 10.80 2.09 6.20
CA TYR A 178 11.47 1.85 7.48
C TYR A 178 11.74 0.36 7.71
N THR A 179 10.71 -0.44 7.93
CA THR A 179 10.84 -1.88 8.21
C THR A 179 10.40 -2.74 7.04
N THR A 180 9.27 -2.41 6.45
CA THR A 180 8.66 -3.13 5.34
C THR A 180 7.67 -2.22 4.61
N GLY A 181 7.43 -2.50 3.34
CA GLY A 181 6.30 -2.02 2.56
C GLY A 181 5.70 -3.20 1.81
N GLU A 182 4.53 -3.67 2.21
CA GLU A 182 3.83 -4.80 1.62
C GLU A 182 2.74 -4.25 0.70
N ILE A 183 2.95 -4.39 -0.60
CA ILE A 183 2.12 -3.78 -1.63
C ILE A 183 1.23 -4.82 -2.28
N THR A 184 -0.07 -4.52 -2.38
CA THR A 184 -1.01 -5.28 -3.18
C THR A 184 -1.50 -4.42 -4.34
N LEU A 185 -1.26 -4.90 -5.56
CA LEU A 185 -1.59 -4.22 -6.81
C LEU A 185 -2.50 -5.10 -7.64
N GLY A 186 -3.54 -4.52 -8.22
CA GLY A 186 -4.46 -5.18 -9.14
C GLY A 186 -4.19 -4.75 -10.57
N GLU A 187 -3.66 -5.67 -11.42
CA GLU A 187 -3.55 -5.45 -12.85
C GLU A 187 -4.90 -5.66 -13.53
N ILE A 188 -5.37 -4.69 -14.29
CA ILE A 188 -6.59 -4.79 -15.10
C ILE A 188 -6.20 -5.43 -16.43
N VAL A 189 -6.46 -6.73 -16.55
CA VAL A 189 -6.07 -7.51 -17.75
C VAL A 189 -6.90 -7.08 -18.93
N GLY A 190 -6.23 -6.80 -20.06
CA GLY A 190 -6.91 -6.33 -21.27
C GLY A 190 -7.09 -4.82 -21.36
N ALA A 191 -6.57 -4.09 -20.38
CA ALA A 191 -6.56 -2.63 -20.37
C ALA A 191 -5.16 -2.05 -20.57
N ARG A 192 -5.10 -0.83 -21.06
CA ARG A 192 -3.91 0.01 -21.11
C ARG A 192 -4.26 1.42 -20.63
N PHE A 193 -3.50 1.94 -19.71
CA PHE A 193 -3.57 3.31 -19.24
C PHE A 193 -2.48 4.16 -19.89
N THR A 194 -2.76 5.44 -20.08
CA THR A 194 -1.80 6.47 -20.44
C THR A 194 -2.10 7.76 -19.67
N ARG A 195 -1.16 8.69 -19.66
CA ARG A 195 -1.34 10.06 -19.19
C ARG A 195 -1.27 10.97 -20.42
N GLU A 196 -2.33 11.73 -20.64
CA GLU A 196 -2.45 12.59 -21.81
C GLU A 196 -2.95 13.97 -21.40
N ALA A 197 -2.47 15.02 -22.08
CA ALA A 197 -2.85 16.38 -21.76
C ALA A 197 -4.36 16.59 -21.95
N ASP A 198 -5.02 17.00 -20.88
CA ASP A 198 -6.45 17.39 -20.89
C ASP A 198 -6.57 18.91 -21.06
N THR A 199 -6.41 19.37 -22.31
CA THR A 199 -6.37 20.80 -22.65
C THR A 199 -7.73 21.49 -22.56
N GLU A 200 -8.82 20.75 -22.59
CA GLU A 200 -10.20 21.26 -22.53
C GLU A 200 -10.78 21.20 -21.11
N GLY A 201 -10.14 20.46 -20.19
CA GLY A 201 -10.59 20.25 -18.82
C GLY A 201 -9.62 20.79 -17.79
N SER A 202 -8.87 19.89 -17.15
CA SER A 202 -8.00 20.22 -16.01
C SER A 202 -6.74 21.01 -16.38
N GLY A 203 -6.28 20.90 -17.62
CA GLY A 203 -4.99 21.43 -18.08
C GLY A 203 -3.78 20.60 -17.68
N TRP A 204 -3.99 19.43 -17.05
CA TRP A 204 -2.94 18.50 -16.63
C TRP A 204 -2.92 17.24 -17.50
N GLU A 205 -1.95 16.38 -17.28
CA GLU A 205 -1.94 15.04 -17.86
C GLU A 205 -2.86 14.12 -17.06
N GLU A 206 -3.98 13.75 -17.67
CA GLU A 206 -5.02 12.98 -17.03
C GLU A 206 -5.04 11.52 -17.53
N LEU A 207 -5.67 10.66 -16.76
CA LEU A 207 -5.82 9.24 -17.09
C LEU A 207 -6.64 9.07 -18.37
N LYS A 208 -6.07 8.33 -19.32
CA LYS A 208 -6.77 7.79 -20.48
C LYS A 208 -6.76 6.28 -20.44
N VAL A 209 -7.91 5.69 -20.77
CA VAL A 209 -8.15 4.24 -20.64
C VAL A 209 -8.43 3.65 -22.01
N TYR A 210 -7.66 2.64 -22.39
CA TYR A 210 -7.79 1.97 -23.68
C TYR A 210 -7.85 0.45 -23.50
N PRO A 211 -8.49 -0.27 -24.42
CA PRO A 211 -8.25 -1.70 -24.53
C PRO A 211 -6.76 -1.97 -24.77
N ALA A 212 -6.22 -3.03 -24.18
CA ALA A 212 -4.85 -3.47 -24.50
C ALA A 212 -4.78 -3.80 -25.99
N LYS A 213 -3.67 -3.43 -26.62
CA LYS A 213 -3.43 -3.87 -27.98
C LYS A 213 -3.23 -5.39 -27.98
N PRO A 214 -3.79 -6.10 -28.96
CA PRO A 214 -3.61 -7.54 -29.12
C PRO A 214 -2.15 -7.93 -29.29
#